data_8ce2dff96b0ff6915b38d46b2b933aeb
#
_entry.id   8ce2dff96b0ff6915b38d46b2b933aeb
#
_cell.length_a   1.000
_cell.length_b   1.000
_cell.length_c   1.000
_cell.angle_alpha   90.00
_cell.angle_beta   90.00
_cell.angle_gamma   90.00
#
_symmetry.space_group_name_H-M   'P 1'
#
loop_
_entity.id
_entity.type
_entity.pdbx_description
1 polymer ?
#
loop_
_entity_poly.entity_id
_entity_poly.type
_entity_poly.pdbx_seq_one_letter_code
_entity_poly.pdbx_strand_id
1 'polypeptide(L)'
;MAALEGRFHAELLRRMGIEPGTIGAQMEPGNWPQAKALLAERFRQKTRAEWCALLEGTDACFAPVLSWREAPSHPHLNERQTFCEIDGVVQPAVAPRFSRSLPDRPTLPQDITPEGTDKALAAWLDTEAIAALRAAGTLG
;
A
#
# COMPACT_ATOMS: atom_id res chain seq x y z
N MET A 1 -6.95 1.03 -11.30
CA MET A 1 -8.00 0.14 -11.82
C MET A 1 -7.39 -1.15 -12.33
N ALA A 2 -8.10 -2.28 -12.16
CA ALA A 2 -7.58 -3.62 -12.47
C ALA A 2 -8.70 -4.55 -12.99
N ALA A 3 -9.65 -4.00 -13.77
CA ALA A 3 -10.77 -4.73 -14.34
C ALA A 3 -10.28 -5.65 -15.47
N LEU A 4 -9.78 -6.83 -15.12
CA LEU A 4 -9.22 -7.81 -16.06
C LEU A 4 -10.31 -8.67 -16.71
N GLU A 5 -11.24 -9.19 -15.91
CA GLU A 5 -12.34 -10.01 -16.40
C GLU A 5 -13.35 -9.19 -17.21
N GLY A 6 -13.87 -9.78 -18.29
CA GLY A 6 -14.71 -9.08 -19.25
C GLY A 6 -15.93 -8.38 -18.64
N ARG A 7 -16.58 -8.98 -17.62
CA ARG A 7 -17.72 -8.36 -16.92
C ARG A 7 -17.34 -7.10 -16.15
N PHE A 8 -16.19 -7.13 -15.46
CA PHE A 8 -15.68 -5.98 -14.70
C PHE A 8 -15.16 -4.88 -15.62
N HIS A 9 -14.54 -5.26 -16.73
CA HIS A 9 -14.13 -4.33 -17.76
C HIS A 9 -15.33 -3.62 -18.40
N ALA A 10 -16.39 -4.35 -18.73
CA ALA A 10 -17.62 -3.77 -19.26
C ALA A 10 -18.27 -2.80 -18.27
N GLU A 11 -18.31 -3.14 -16.97
CA GLU A 11 -18.83 -2.25 -15.92
C GLU A 11 -17.98 -0.98 -15.78
N LEU A 12 -16.65 -1.10 -15.84
CA LEU A 12 -15.74 0.05 -15.83
C LEU A 12 -16.02 0.99 -17.00
N LEU A 13 -16.08 0.47 -18.24
CA LEU A 13 -16.34 1.26 -19.43
C LEU A 13 -17.70 1.96 -19.37
N ARG A 14 -18.75 1.22 -18.97
CA ARG A 14 -20.09 1.76 -18.80
C ARG A 14 -20.10 2.94 -17.83
N ARG A 15 -19.46 2.82 -16.66
CA ARG A 15 -19.38 3.89 -15.67
C ARG A 15 -18.56 5.08 -16.14
N MET A 16 -17.56 4.84 -16.94
CA MET A 16 -16.75 5.89 -17.55
C MET A 16 -17.44 6.56 -18.76
N GLY A 17 -18.60 6.08 -19.19
CA GLY A 17 -19.30 6.57 -20.38
C GLY A 17 -18.51 6.30 -21.66
N ILE A 18 -17.87 5.14 -21.74
CA ILE A 18 -17.14 4.67 -22.92
C ILE A 18 -18.00 3.61 -23.61
N GLU A 19 -18.39 3.85 -24.85
CA GLU A 19 -19.20 2.92 -25.62
C GLU A 19 -18.46 1.61 -25.91
N PRO A 20 -19.15 0.45 -25.82
CA PRO A 20 -18.57 -0.84 -26.18
C PRO A 20 -17.96 -0.81 -27.58
N GLY A 21 -16.78 -1.37 -27.73
CA GLY A 21 -16.07 -1.44 -29.02
C GLY A 21 -15.20 -0.24 -29.37
N THR A 22 -15.34 0.91 -28.68
CA THR A 22 -14.50 2.10 -28.95
C THR A 22 -13.02 1.83 -28.77
N ILE A 23 -12.65 0.97 -27.80
CA ILE A 23 -11.26 0.64 -27.48
C ILE A 23 -10.83 -0.73 -28.03
N GLY A 24 -11.68 -1.37 -28.84
CA GLY A 24 -11.45 -2.69 -29.38
C GLY A 24 -11.51 -3.82 -28.35
N ALA A 25 -11.10 -5.02 -28.76
CA ALA A 25 -11.09 -6.20 -27.88
C ALA A 25 -10.02 -6.01 -26.77
N GLN A 26 -10.42 -6.21 -25.51
CA GLN A 26 -9.60 -5.98 -24.32
C GLN A 26 -8.27 -6.78 -24.33
N MET A 27 -8.33 -8.04 -24.76
CA MET A 27 -7.20 -8.96 -24.73
C MET A 27 -6.33 -8.91 -25.98
N GLU A 28 -6.64 -8.01 -26.93
CA GLU A 28 -5.86 -7.84 -28.16
C GLU A 28 -4.78 -6.76 -27.95
N PRO A 29 -3.49 -7.14 -27.89
CA PRO A 29 -2.41 -6.17 -27.59
C PRO A 29 -2.32 -5.00 -28.56
N GLY A 30 -2.72 -5.20 -29.83
CA GLY A 30 -2.74 -4.14 -30.83
C GLY A 30 -3.65 -2.96 -30.48
N ASN A 31 -4.70 -3.19 -29.67
CA ASN A 31 -5.64 -2.16 -29.22
C ASN A 31 -5.15 -1.36 -28.01
N TRP A 32 -4.16 -1.88 -27.24
CA TRP A 32 -3.76 -1.28 -25.97
C TRP A 32 -3.26 0.15 -26.04
N PRO A 33 -2.48 0.56 -27.04
CA PRO A 33 -2.05 1.97 -27.15
C PRO A 33 -3.22 2.94 -27.27
N GLN A 34 -4.21 2.62 -28.11
CA GLN A 34 -5.42 3.41 -28.29
C GLN A 34 -6.29 3.41 -27.03
N ALA A 35 -6.48 2.24 -26.41
CA ALA A 35 -7.22 2.10 -25.17
C ALA A 35 -6.63 2.93 -24.03
N LYS A 36 -5.29 2.89 -23.87
CA LYS A 36 -4.58 3.70 -22.86
C LYS A 36 -4.75 5.20 -23.11
N ALA A 37 -4.65 5.64 -24.35
CA ALA A 37 -4.81 7.06 -24.69
C ALA A 37 -6.22 7.55 -24.34
N LEU A 38 -7.24 6.80 -24.76
CA LEU A 38 -8.65 7.13 -24.50
C LEU A 38 -8.97 7.12 -22.99
N LEU A 39 -8.52 6.09 -22.25
CA LEU A 39 -8.72 6.03 -20.81
C LEU A 39 -8.01 7.19 -20.09
N ALA A 40 -6.78 7.53 -20.51
CA ALA A 40 -6.04 8.65 -19.93
C ALA A 40 -6.75 9.99 -20.16
N GLU A 41 -7.29 10.20 -21.36
CA GLU A 41 -8.09 11.38 -21.68
C GLU A 41 -9.36 11.44 -20.83
N ARG A 42 -10.05 10.31 -20.71
CA ARG A 42 -11.28 10.22 -19.91
C ARG A 42 -11.01 10.51 -18.43
N PHE A 43 -9.92 9.97 -17.85
CA PHE A 43 -9.54 10.24 -16.46
C PHE A 43 -9.23 11.72 -16.20
N ARG A 44 -8.71 12.47 -17.16
CA ARG A 44 -8.45 13.91 -17.02
C ARG A 44 -9.71 14.77 -16.91
N GLN A 45 -10.88 14.24 -17.29
CA GLN A 45 -12.14 14.99 -17.28
C GLN A 45 -12.73 15.17 -15.89
N LYS A 46 -12.25 14.44 -14.89
CA LYS A 46 -12.76 14.49 -13.52
C LYS A 46 -11.59 14.46 -12.52
N THR A 47 -11.84 15.02 -11.36
CA THR A 47 -10.94 14.90 -10.21
C THR A 47 -10.92 13.46 -9.66
N ARG A 48 -9.91 13.13 -8.87
CA ARG A 48 -9.85 11.83 -8.17
C ARG A 48 -11.08 11.59 -7.29
N ALA A 49 -11.56 12.63 -6.58
CA ALA A 49 -12.74 12.52 -5.72
C ALA A 49 -14.00 12.17 -6.51
N GLU A 50 -14.21 12.79 -7.67
CA GLU A 50 -15.34 12.50 -8.54
C GLU A 50 -15.27 11.08 -9.12
N TRP A 51 -14.06 10.62 -9.48
CA TRP A 51 -13.88 9.24 -9.92
C TRP A 51 -14.10 8.22 -8.78
N CYS A 52 -13.66 8.53 -7.56
CA CYS A 52 -13.98 7.72 -6.38
C CYS A 52 -15.48 7.59 -6.17
N ALA A 53 -16.21 8.70 -6.17
CA ALA A 53 -17.66 8.70 -6.02
C ALA A 53 -18.39 7.86 -7.10
N LEU A 54 -17.81 7.76 -8.29
CA LEU A 54 -18.40 7.02 -9.41
C LEU A 54 -18.05 5.52 -9.42
N LEU A 55 -16.83 5.17 -8.97
CA LEU A 55 -16.24 3.85 -9.21
C LEU A 55 -16.01 3.02 -7.92
N GLU A 56 -15.82 3.64 -6.75
CA GLU A 56 -15.64 2.90 -5.50
C GLU A 56 -16.91 2.14 -5.10
N GLY A 57 -16.73 0.98 -4.48
CA GLY A 57 -17.84 0.11 -4.07
C GLY A 57 -18.57 -0.55 -5.23
N THR A 58 -18.00 -0.54 -6.43
CA THR A 58 -18.57 -1.16 -7.64
C THR A 58 -17.67 -2.26 -8.19
N ASP A 59 -18.19 -3.04 -9.13
CA ASP A 59 -17.45 -4.10 -9.82
C ASP A 59 -16.42 -3.58 -10.85
N ALA A 60 -16.14 -2.27 -10.87
CA ALA A 60 -15.15 -1.67 -11.78
C ALA A 60 -13.70 -1.95 -11.39
N CYS A 61 -13.44 -2.69 -10.32
CA CYS A 61 -12.11 -3.01 -9.78
C CYS A 61 -11.21 -1.77 -9.65
N PHE A 62 -11.76 -0.76 -9.00
CA PHE A 62 -11.13 0.55 -8.83
C PHE A 62 -10.73 0.78 -7.37
N ALA A 63 -9.58 1.41 -7.18
CA ALA A 63 -9.18 2.01 -5.91
C ALA A 63 -8.36 3.27 -6.17
N PRO A 64 -8.44 4.30 -5.31
CA PRO A 64 -7.61 5.49 -5.43
C PRO A 64 -6.15 5.21 -5.07
N VAL A 65 -5.24 5.93 -5.70
CA VAL A 65 -3.87 6.05 -5.23
C VAL A 65 -3.83 7.18 -4.21
N LEU A 66 -3.48 6.85 -2.97
CA LEU A 66 -3.45 7.78 -1.85
C LEU A 66 -2.02 8.26 -1.60
N SER A 67 -1.88 9.50 -1.17
CA SER A 67 -0.64 9.99 -0.58
C SER A 67 -0.42 9.38 0.81
N TRP A 68 0.82 9.42 1.30
CA TRP A 68 1.16 8.97 2.66
C TRP A 68 0.38 9.72 3.76
N ARG A 69 -0.02 10.95 3.49
CA ARG A 69 -0.81 11.76 4.44
C ARG A 69 -2.28 11.36 4.46
N GLU A 70 -2.82 10.92 3.33
CA GLU A 70 -4.22 10.52 3.18
C GLU A 70 -4.47 9.08 3.64
N ALA A 71 -3.50 8.20 3.40
CA ALA A 71 -3.65 6.77 3.64
C ALA A 71 -4.10 6.43 5.09
N PRO A 72 -3.53 7.01 6.17
CA PRO A 72 -3.96 6.69 7.53
C PRO A 72 -5.42 7.05 7.84
N SER A 73 -5.96 8.08 7.16
CA SER A 73 -7.33 8.56 7.35
C SER A 73 -8.33 7.91 6.39
N HIS A 74 -7.87 7.10 5.44
CA HIS A 74 -8.77 6.45 4.48
C HIS A 74 -9.67 5.43 5.20
N PRO A 75 -11.02 5.47 5.01
CA PRO A 75 -11.96 4.66 5.77
C PRO A 75 -11.61 3.18 5.81
N HIS A 76 -11.31 2.57 4.67
CA HIS A 76 -10.94 1.17 4.57
C HIS A 76 -9.64 0.83 5.34
N LEU A 77 -8.60 1.68 5.23
CA LEU A 77 -7.33 1.45 5.90
C LEU A 77 -7.42 1.70 7.41
N ASN A 78 -8.25 2.65 7.81
CA ASN A 78 -8.54 2.94 9.21
C ASN A 78 -9.35 1.80 9.86
N GLU A 79 -10.44 1.35 9.22
CA GLU A 79 -11.23 0.22 9.70
C GLU A 79 -10.36 -1.04 9.86
N ARG A 80 -9.44 -1.28 8.94
CA ARG A 80 -8.49 -2.38 9.01
C ARG A 80 -7.33 -2.15 9.96
N GLN A 81 -7.23 -0.99 10.60
CA GLN A 81 -6.12 -0.63 11.47
C GLN A 81 -4.76 -0.91 10.81
N THR A 82 -4.62 -0.47 9.55
CA THR A 82 -3.40 -0.68 8.76
C THR A 82 -2.24 0.16 9.26
N PHE A 83 -2.55 1.26 9.95
CA PHE A 83 -1.59 2.14 10.59
C PHE A 83 -1.81 2.17 12.10
N CYS A 84 -0.76 2.47 12.84
CA CYS A 84 -0.78 2.74 14.27
C CYS A 84 0.01 4.01 14.58
N GLU A 85 -0.28 4.62 15.71
CA GLU A 85 0.48 5.77 16.21
C GLU A 85 1.26 5.36 17.46
N ILE A 86 2.55 5.70 17.49
CA ILE A 86 3.45 5.46 18.61
C ILE A 86 4.20 6.77 18.87
N ASP A 87 4.00 7.35 20.04
CA ASP A 87 4.57 8.63 20.47
C ASP A 87 4.43 9.75 19.42
N GLY A 88 3.22 9.88 18.86
CA GLY A 88 2.89 10.91 17.86
C GLY A 88 3.37 10.59 16.45
N VAL A 89 4.02 9.43 16.22
CA VAL A 89 4.47 9.01 14.89
C VAL A 89 3.51 7.97 14.32
N VAL A 90 2.86 8.32 13.21
CA VAL A 90 2.00 7.40 12.46
C VAL A 90 2.88 6.51 11.58
N GLN A 91 2.74 5.20 11.76
CA GLN A 91 3.52 4.19 11.04
C GLN A 91 2.65 2.97 10.69
N PRO A 92 3.09 2.10 9.76
CA PRO A 92 2.38 0.86 9.48
C PRO A 92 2.24 -0.01 10.73
N ALA A 93 1.07 -0.57 10.94
CA ALA A 93 0.86 -1.59 11.97
C ALA A 93 1.54 -2.91 11.58
N VAL A 94 1.69 -3.80 12.54
CA VAL A 94 2.35 -5.09 12.31
C VAL A 94 1.58 -5.95 11.31
N ALA A 95 2.30 -6.54 10.38
CA ALA A 95 1.80 -7.50 9.39
C ALA A 95 2.85 -8.63 9.21
N PRO A 96 2.38 -9.84 8.82
CA PRO A 96 0.99 -10.26 8.64
C PRO A 96 0.24 -10.43 9.96
N ARG A 97 -1.09 -10.37 9.90
CA ARG A 97 -1.96 -10.62 11.05
C ARG A 97 -2.48 -12.06 11.00
N PHE A 98 -2.19 -12.82 12.04
CA PHE A 98 -2.59 -14.21 12.17
C PHE A 98 -3.84 -14.35 13.01
N SER A 99 -4.64 -15.38 12.77
CA SER A 99 -5.88 -15.64 13.54
C SER A 99 -5.64 -16.14 14.97
N ARG A 100 -4.47 -16.72 15.26
CA ARG A 100 -4.15 -17.32 16.56
C ARG A 100 -3.02 -16.62 17.31
N SER A 101 -2.09 -16.02 16.60
CA SER A 101 -0.91 -15.36 17.14
C SER A 101 -0.97 -13.88 16.82
N LEU A 102 -1.17 -13.06 17.83
CA LEU A 102 -1.09 -11.60 17.65
C LEU A 102 0.36 -11.19 17.85
N PRO A 103 0.97 -10.55 16.87
CA PRO A 103 2.31 -9.99 17.04
C PRO A 103 2.26 -8.84 18.05
N ASP A 104 3.36 -8.63 18.75
CA ASP A 104 3.51 -7.51 19.67
C ASP A 104 3.37 -6.18 18.94
N ARG A 105 2.88 -5.17 19.66
CA ARG A 105 2.81 -3.81 19.13
C ARG A 105 4.22 -3.32 18.82
N PRO A 106 4.45 -2.62 17.69
CA PRO A 106 5.75 -2.04 17.39
C PRO A 106 6.20 -1.08 18.51
N THR A 107 7.47 -1.08 18.80
CA THR A 107 8.09 -0.10 19.69
C THR A 107 8.71 1.04 18.89
N LEU A 108 8.99 2.15 19.56
CA LEU A 108 9.78 3.23 18.94
C LEU A 108 11.15 2.73 18.53
N PRO A 109 11.70 3.26 17.42
CA PRO A 109 13.11 3.11 17.14
C PRO A 109 13.93 3.64 18.32
N GLN A 110 14.93 2.89 18.74
CA GLN A 110 15.85 3.33 19.79
C GLN A 110 16.93 4.19 19.15
N ASP A 111 17.47 5.15 19.92
CA ASP A 111 18.62 5.92 19.47
C ASP A 111 19.81 4.99 19.22
N ILE A 112 20.55 5.26 18.16
CA ILE A 112 21.76 4.51 17.81
C ILE A 112 22.87 5.00 18.72
N THR A 113 22.93 4.43 19.92
CA THR A 113 24.02 4.63 20.88
C THR A 113 24.74 3.30 21.14
N PRO A 114 25.98 3.28 21.59
CA PRO A 114 26.67 2.04 21.96
C PRO A 114 25.87 1.19 22.95
N GLU A 115 25.29 1.80 23.97
CA GLU A 115 24.46 1.13 24.99
C GLU A 115 23.13 0.62 24.41
N GLY A 116 22.49 1.39 23.53
CA GLY A 116 21.26 0.99 22.81
C GLY A 116 21.52 -0.19 21.89
N THR A 117 22.66 -0.19 21.20
CA THR A 117 23.11 -1.28 20.33
C THR A 117 23.35 -2.56 21.15
N ASP A 118 24.08 -2.48 22.26
CA ASP A 118 24.35 -3.62 23.14
C ASP A 118 23.04 -4.21 23.70
N LYS A 119 22.14 -3.36 24.16
CA LYS A 119 20.81 -3.78 24.65
C LYS A 119 19.99 -4.49 23.58
N ALA A 120 20.00 -3.98 22.35
CA ALA A 120 19.27 -4.59 21.24
C ALA A 120 19.87 -5.95 20.85
N LEU A 121 21.20 -6.06 20.84
CA LEU A 121 21.91 -7.29 20.51
C LEU A 121 21.83 -8.35 21.61
N ALA A 122 21.70 -7.96 22.88
CA ALA A 122 21.59 -8.89 24.01
C ALA A 122 20.34 -9.81 23.94
N ALA A 123 19.35 -9.48 23.10
CA ALA A 123 18.24 -10.37 22.79
C ALA A 123 18.61 -11.58 21.91
N TRP A 124 19.77 -11.53 21.24
CA TRP A 124 20.18 -12.49 20.20
C TRP A 124 21.57 -13.08 20.45
N LEU A 125 22.45 -12.33 21.13
CA LEU A 125 23.84 -12.64 21.33
C LEU A 125 24.17 -12.54 22.83
N ASP A 126 25.15 -13.34 23.27
CA ASP A 126 25.74 -13.18 24.60
C ASP A 126 26.75 -12.00 24.65
N THR A 127 27.15 -11.66 25.85
CA THR A 127 28.06 -10.53 26.10
C THR A 127 29.43 -10.70 25.43
N GLU A 128 29.93 -11.94 25.33
CA GLU A 128 31.23 -12.25 24.73
C GLU A 128 31.19 -12.03 23.21
N ALA A 129 30.11 -12.47 22.53
CA ALA A 129 29.90 -12.25 21.12
C ALA A 129 29.76 -10.76 20.78
N ILE A 130 29.03 -9.99 21.59
CA ILE A 130 28.91 -8.53 21.42
C ILE A 130 30.28 -7.85 21.57
N ALA A 131 31.03 -8.22 22.57
CA ALA A 131 32.38 -7.69 22.80
C ALA A 131 33.34 -8.02 21.63
N ALA A 132 33.27 -9.23 21.09
CA ALA A 132 34.06 -9.64 19.93
C ALA A 132 33.70 -8.82 18.66
N LEU A 133 32.44 -8.58 18.41
CA LEU A 133 31.97 -7.74 17.29
C LEU A 133 32.45 -6.28 17.42
N ARG A 134 32.45 -5.76 18.63
CA ARG A 134 32.97 -4.43 18.92
C ARG A 134 34.49 -4.34 18.73
N ALA A 135 35.24 -5.33 19.24
CA ALA A 135 36.69 -5.41 19.04
C ALA A 135 37.07 -5.56 17.55
N ALA A 136 36.25 -6.20 16.76
CA ALA A 136 36.43 -6.32 15.31
C ALA A 136 36.05 -5.04 14.52
N GLY A 137 35.56 -4.00 15.19
CA GLY A 137 35.11 -2.77 14.53
C GLY A 137 33.80 -2.92 13.72
N THR A 138 33.04 -3.99 13.93
CA THR A 138 31.73 -4.22 13.27
C THR A 138 30.63 -3.38 13.93
N LEU A 139 30.77 -3.10 15.23
CA LEU A 139 29.91 -2.21 16.00
C LEU A 139 30.63 -0.90 16.26
N GLY A 140 30.00 0.22 15.86
CA GLY A 140 30.49 1.57 16.15
C GLY A 140 30.22 2.01 17.59
#